data_08a4554631476498fe8691bf538f307f
#
_entry.id   08a4554631476498fe8691bf538f307f
#
_cell.length_a   1.000
_cell.length_b   1.000
_cell.length_c   1.000
_cell.angle_alpha   90.00
_cell.angle_beta   90.00
_cell.angle_gamma   90.00
#
_symmetry.space_group_name_H-M   'P 1'
#
loop_
_entity.id
_entity.type
_entity.pdbx_description
1 polymer ?
#
loop_
_entity_poly.entity_id
_entity_poly.type
_entity_poly.pdbx_seq_one_letter_code
_entity_poly.pdbx_strand_id
1 'polypeptide(L)'
;MAMNDGPGTTSPPENGELPRLRNRIGVGLLAAAFAFLVGAIIVAMQLEGRSLADPDNPRQVALGKPVYDKQCASCHGIKLEGQPRWQEKLPSGRMPAPPHDASGHTWHHPDSVLFGITKQGLIPGKYAPPKYESDMPAFAGVLSDEEIWAVLAFIKNSWPEKIRKAQAEVSRDYQRR
;
A
#
# COMPACT_ATOMS: atom_id res chain seq x y z
N MET A 1 -61.79 -74.37 -24.63
CA MET A 1 -61.52 -73.68 -23.36
C MET A 1 -60.24 -72.86 -23.60
N ALA A 2 -60.41 -71.57 -23.85
CA ALA A 2 -59.31 -70.66 -24.09
C ALA A 2 -59.20 -69.77 -22.86
N MET A 3 -58.05 -69.73 -22.21
CA MET A 3 -57.72 -68.77 -21.16
C MET A 3 -56.97 -67.60 -21.78
N ASN A 4 -57.47 -66.42 -21.51
CA ASN A 4 -57.01 -65.12 -22.04
C ASN A 4 -56.07 -64.51 -20.97
N ASP A 5 -54.81 -64.50 -21.25
CA ASP A 5 -53.83 -63.74 -20.42
C ASP A 5 -53.71 -62.27 -20.90
N GLY A 6 -54.20 -61.37 -20.05
CA GLY A 6 -54.16 -59.95 -20.30
C GLY A 6 -52.75 -59.40 -20.10
N PRO A 7 -52.38 -58.28 -20.81
CA PRO A 7 -51.04 -57.64 -20.72
C PRO A 7 -50.82 -56.94 -19.39
N GLY A 8 -49.73 -57.22 -18.75
CA GLY A 8 -49.27 -56.57 -17.54
C GLY A 8 -48.94 -55.10 -17.83
N THR A 9 -49.57 -54.22 -17.07
CA THR A 9 -49.26 -52.76 -17.08
C THR A 9 -47.97 -52.49 -16.29
N THR A 10 -46.91 -52.19 -17.00
CA THR A 10 -45.68 -51.63 -16.37
C THR A 10 -45.88 -50.17 -16.05
N SER A 11 -45.88 -49.82 -14.78
CA SER A 11 -45.90 -48.43 -14.33
C SER A 11 -44.60 -47.70 -14.75
N PRO A 12 -44.66 -46.41 -15.19
CA PRO A 12 -43.45 -45.67 -15.51
C PRO A 12 -42.67 -45.33 -14.23
N PRO A 13 -41.33 -45.22 -14.31
CA PRO A 13 -40.49 -44.85 -13.16
C PRO A 13 -40.83 -43.47 -12.61
N GLU A 14 -40.92 -43.35 -11.29
CA GLU A 14 -41.16 -42.10 -10.58
C GLU A 14 -40.01 -41.10 -10.85
N ASN A 15 -40.36 -40.03 -11.53
CA ASN A 15 -39.43 -38.91 -11.87
C ASN A 15 -39.07 -38.01 -10.67
N GLY A 16 -38.92 -38.57 -9.46
CA GLY A 16 -38.76 -37.79 -8.21
C GLY A 16 -37.34 -37.33 -7.88
N GLU A 17 -36.28 -37.83 -8.52
CA GLU A 17 -34.90 -37.56 -8.11
C GLU A 17 -34.24 -36.38 -8.86
N LEU A 18 -34.62 -36.09 -10.08
CA LEU A 18 -34.00 -35.02 -10.91
C LEU A 18 -34.20 -33.61 -10.37
N PRO A 19 -35.34 -33.21 -9.79
CA PRO A 19 -35.49 -31.84 -9.22
C PRO A 19 -34.62 -31.59 -7.98
N ARG A 20 -34.43 -32.60 -7.15
CA ARG A 20 -33.61 -32.50 -5.90
C ARG A 20 -32.12 -32.37 -6.20
N LEU A 21 -31.61 -33.06 -7.21
CA LEU A 21 -30.20 -32.98 -7.63
C LEU A 21 -29.91 -31.61 -8.25
N ARG A 22 -30.80 -31.10 -9.08
CA ARG A 22 -30.70 -29.78 -9.72
C ARG A 22 -30.68 -28.63 -8.69
N ASN A 23 -31.51 -28.72 -7.63
CA ASN A 23 -31.49 -27.74 -6.54
C ASN A 23 -30.21 -27.82 -5.70
N ARG A 24 -29.68 -29.03 -5.43
CA ARG A 24 -28.42 -29.17 -4.69
C ARG A 24 -27.22 -28.63 -5.45
N ILE A 25 -27.15 -28.84 -6.75
CA ILE A 25 -26.11 -28.26 -7.63
C ILE A 25 -26.24 -26.74 -7.66
N GLY A 26 -27.45 -26.19 -7.80
CA GLY A 26 -27.69 -24.75 -7.79
C GLY A 26 -27.28 -24.07 -6.48
N VAL A 27 -27.61 -24.66 -5.33
CA VAL A 27 -27.22 -24.17 -4.01
C VAL A 27 -25.69 -24.24 -3.83
N GLY A 28 -25.04 -25.31 -4.28
CA GLY A 28 -23.59 -25.46 -4.23
C GLY A 28 -22.86 -24.40 -5.05
N LEU A 29 -23.33 -24.11 -6.26
CA LEU A 29 -22.75 -23.07 -7.12
C LEU A 29 -22.94 -21.66 -6.53
N LEU A 30 -24.10 -21.37 -5.93
CA LEU A 30 -24.36 -20.08 -5.27
C LEU A 30 -23.46 -19.91 -4.04
N ALA A 31 -23.26 -20.95 -3.24
CA ALA A 31 -22.38 -20.91 -2.08
C ALA A 31 -20.92 -20.72 -2.49
N ALA A 32 -20.46 -21.37 -3.56
CA ALA A 32 -19.11 -21.19 -4.10
C ALA A 32 -18.90 -19.78 -4.66
N ALA A 33 -19.87 -19.24 -5.39
CA ALA A 33 -19.81 -17.86 -5.90
C ALA A 33 -19.79 -16.83 -4.77
N PHE A 34 -20.59 -17.04 -3.73
CA PHE A 34 -20.58 -16.17 -2.54
C PHE A 34 -19.24 -16.22 -1.80
N ALA A 35 -18.67 -17.42 -1.58
CA ALA A 35 -17.35 -17.57 -0.94
C ALA A 35 -16.25 -16.89 -1.77
N PHE A 36 -16.29 -17.00 -3.09
CA PHE A 36 -15.35 -16.31 -3.98
C PHE A 36 -15.49 -14.79 -3.89
N LEU A 37 -16.72 -14.29 -3.89
CA LEU A 37 -16.99 -12.85 -3.76
C LEU A 37 -16.48 -12.29 -2.42
N VAL A 38 -16.77 -12.99 -1.32
CA VAL A 38 -16.26 -12.62 0.02
C VAL A 38 -14.74 -12.63 0.06
N GLY A 39 -14.11 -13.66 -0.50
CA GLY A 39 -12.67 -13.76 -0.61
C GLY A 39 -12.07 -12.58 -1.43
N ALA A 40 -12.67 -12.24 -2.56
CA ALA A 40 -12.25 -11.11 -3.39
C ALA A 40 -12.40 -9.78 -2.65
N ILE A 41 -13.50 -9.58 -1.90
CA ILE A 41 -13.71 -8.38 -1.08
C ILE A 41 -12.64 -8.28 0.01
N ILE A 42 -12.33 -9.38 0.72
CA ILE A 42 -11.30 -9.39 1.76
C ILE A 42 -9.93 -9.04 1.16
N VAL A 43 -9.57 -9.61 0.02
CA VAL A 43 -8.32 -9.29 -0.69
C VAL A 43 -8.29 -7.83 -1.11
N ALA A 44 -9.37 -7.30 -1.68
CA ALA A 44 -9.48 -5.90 -2.05
C ALA A 44 -9.30 -4.96 -0.85
N MET A 45 -9.96 -5.24 0.28
CA MET A 45 -9.81 -4.46 1.52
C MET A 45 -8.39 -4.50 2.08
N GLN A 46 -7.67 -5.63 1.93
CA GLN A 46 -6.26 -5.73 2.33
C GLN A 46 -5.33 -4.95 1.40
N LEU A 47 -5.66 -4.84 0.11
CA LEU A 47 -4.88 -4.07 -0.86
C LEU A 47 -5.07 -2.56 -0.69
N GLU A 48 -6.29 -2.10 -0.40
CA GLU A 48 -6.60 -0.68 -0.18
C GLU A 48 -5.91 -0.08 1.06
N GLY A 49 -5.54 -0.90 2.03
CA GLY A 49 -4.82 -0.46 3.23
C GLY A 49 -3.29 -0.49 3.11
N ARG A 50 -2.74 -1.00 1.99
CA ARG A 50 -1.30 -1.09 1.81
C ARG A 50 -0.71 0.25 1.42
N SER A 51 0.27 0.70 2.20
CA SER A 51 1.14 1.81 1.82
C SER A 51 1.89 1.48 0.54
N LEU A 52 1.94 2.43 -0.40
CA LEU A 52 2.77 2.31 -1.60
C LEU A 52 4.27 2.27 -1.23
N ALA A 53 4.65 2.87 -0.09
CA ALA A 53 5.96 2.74 0.53
C ALA A 53 5.88 1.72 1.69
N ASP A 54 5.94 0.43 1.37
CA ASP A 54 5.79 -0.67 2.34
C ASP A 54 7.14 -1.02 3.01
N PRO A 55 7.36 -0.62 4.27
CA PRO A 55 8.62 -0.89 4.98
C PRO A 55 8.84 -2.37 5.29
N ASP A 56 7.81 -3.19 5.21
CA ASP A 56 7.88 -4.64 5.48
C ASP A 56 8.04 -5.46 4.19
N ASN A 57 8.09 -4.80 3.02
CA ASN A 57 8.41 -5.42 1.74
C ASN A 57 9.93 -5.45 1.49
N PRO A 58 10.62 -6.59 1.67
CA PRO A 58 12.07 -6.65 1.58
C PRO A 58 12.62 -6.32 0.18
N ARG A 59 11.84 -6.58 -0.88
CA ARG A 59 12.25 -6.25 -2.26
C ARG A 59 12.23 -4.74 -2.47
N GLN A 60 11.19 -4.07 -1.99
CA GLN A 60 11.08 -2.63 -2.10
C GLN A 60 12.14 -1.91 -1.28
N VAL A 61 12.39 -2.36 -0.06
CA VAL A 61 13.46 -1.83 0.81
C VAL A 61 14.84 -2.03 0.17
N ALA A 62 15.10 -3.20 -0.41
CA ALA A 62 16.36 -3.49 -1.11
C ALA A 62 16.56 -2.63 -2.37
N LEU A 63 15.49 -2.30 -3.10
CA LEU A 63 15.52 -1.35 -4.21
C LEU A 63 15.77 0.09 -3.73
N GLY A 64 15.15 0.48 -2.61
CA GLY A 64 15.24 1.84 -2.07
C GLY A 64 16.63 2.21 -1.52
N LYS A 65 17.34 1.24 -0.93
CA LYS A 65 18.65 1.51 -0.33
C LYS A 65 19.67 2.12 -1.30
N PRO A 66 19.97 1.54 -2.48
CA PRO A 66 20.92 2.16 -3.42
C PRO A 66 20.44 3.50 -3.97
N VAL A 67 19.12 3.71 -4.09
CA VAL A 67 18.56 5.01 -4.45
C VAL A 67 18.87 6.03 -3.36
N TYR A 68 18.66 5.68 -2.08
CA TYR A 68 18.99 6.54 -0.95
C TYR A 68 20.48 6.88 -0.93
N ASP A 69 21.34 5.89 -1.00
CA ASP A 69 22.79 6.06 -0.96
C ASP A 69 23.29 7.02 -2.04
N LYS A 70 22.73 6.93 -3.24
CA LYS A 70 23.15 7.72 -4.41
C LYS A 70 22.56 9.14 -4.42
N GLN A 71 21.32 9.31 -4.01
CA GLN A 71 20.56 10.54 -4.24
C GLN A 71 20.29 11.36 -2.97
N CYS A 72 20.28 10.73 -1.80
CA CYS A 72 19.79 11.34 -0.56
C CYS A 72 20.88 11.46 0.52
N ALA A 73 21.75 10.44 0.62
CA ALA A 73 22.68 10.28 1.73
C ALA A 73 23.69 11.43 1.86
N SER A 74 24.06 12.09 0.76
CA SER A 74 24.99 13.24 0.77
C SER A 74 24.50 14.41 1.62
N CYS A 75 23.19 14.60 1.73
CA CYS A 75 22.57 15.64 2.52
C CYS A 75 21.92 15.11 3.80
N HIS A 76 21.20 13.96 3.70
CA HIS A 76 20.45 13.41 4.82
C HIS A 76 21.24 12.43 5.70
N GLY A 77 22.54 12.23 5.40
CA GLY A 77 23.40 11.32 6.14
C GLY A 77 23.26 9.85 5.74
N ILE A 78 24.36 9.09 5.77
CA ILE A 78 24.37 7.68 5.38
C ILE A 78 23.61 6.78 6.37
N LYS A 79 23.45 7.25 7.61
CA LYS A 79 22.67 6.61 8.67
C LYS A 79 21.32 7.30 8.90
N LEU A 80 20.87 8.12 7.94
CA LEU A 80 19.61 8.87 8.01
C LEU A 80 19.64 10.00 9.07
N GLU A 81 20.80 10.37 9.59
CA GLU A 81 21.01 11.28 10.72
C GLU A 81 20.79 12.76 10.40
N GLY A 82 20.69 13.13 9.13
CA GLY A 82 20.57 14.52 8.70
C GLY A 82 21.80 15.37 8.95
N GLN A 83 21.64 16.69 8.83
CA GLN A 83 22.70 17.68 9.10
C GLN A 83 22.59 18.20 10.54
N PRO A 84 23.72 18.60 11.15
CA PRO A 84 23.71 19.21 12.48
C PRO A 84 22.81 20.46 12.53
N ARG A 85 22.10 20.63 13.65
CA ARG A 85 21.20 21.78 13.87
C ARG A 85 20.17 21.99 12.74
N TRP A 86 19.65 20.90 12.19
CA TRP A 86 18.71 20.93 11.07
C TRP A 86 17.45 21.77 11.30
N GLN A 87 17.15 22.14 12.54
CA GLN A 87 16.02 23.00 12.93
C GLN A 87 16.36 24.50 12.84
N GLU A 88 17.62 24.85 12.62
CA GLU A 88 18.10 26.22 12.55
C GLU A 88 18.50 26.58 11.13
N LYS A 89 18.20 27.83 10.71
CA LYS A 89 18.62 28.30 9.38
C LYS A 89 20.13 28.43 9.30
N LEU A 90 20.66 28.04 8.15
CA LEU A 90 22.03 28.34 7.78
C LEU A 90 22.22 29.86 7.60
N PRO A 91 23.46 30.39 7.61
CA PRO A 91 23.75 31.82 7.29
C PRO A 91 23.20 32.26 5.93
N SER A 92 23.00 31.32 5.00
CA SER A 92 22.37 31.55 3.69
C SER A 92 20.86 31.78 3.76
N GLY A 93 20.22 31.59 4.92
CA GLY A 93 18.76 31.59 5.10
C GLY A 93 18.06 30.27 4.79
N ARG A 94 18.79 29.30 4.22
CA ARG A 94 18.24 27.98 3.84
C ARG A 94 18.21 27.02 5.02
N MET A 95 17.31 26.04 4.98
CA MET A 95 17.22 25.01 6.00
C MET A 95 18.14 23.84 5.68
N PRO A 96 18.91 23.33 6.67
CA PRO A 96 19.68 22.10 6.51
C PRO A 96 18.78 20.90 6.29
N ALA A 97 19.36 19.80 5.75
CA ALA A 97 18.64 18.56 5.54
C ALA A 97 18.29 17.89 6.89
N PRO A 98 17.00 17.62 7.16
CA PRO A 98 16.58 16.99 8.41
C PRO A 98 16.94 15.49 8.43
N PRO A 99 17.01 14.88 9.63
CA PRO A 99 17.10 13.44 9.78
C PRO A 99 15.89 12.73 9.17
N HIS A 100 16.14 11.55 8.59
CA HIS A 100 15.10 10.64 8.14
C HIS A 100 14.90 9.44 9.10
N ASP A 101 15.72 9.32 10.13
CA ASP A 101 15.53 8.37 11.20
C ASP A 101 14.44 8.81 12.20
N ALA A 102 14.33 8.10 13.31
CA ALA A 102 13.33 8.38 14.34
C ALA A 102 13.50 9.73 15.05
N SER A 103 14.69 10.36 14.98
CA SER A 103 14.99 11.66 15.60
C SER A 103 14.49 12.84 14.77
N GLY A 104 14.20 12.62 13.48
CA GLY A 104 13.67 13.63 12.59
C GLY A 104 12.15 13.77 12.67
N HIS A 105 11.55 14.45 11.68
CA HIS A 105 10.11 14.69 11.63
C HIS A 105 9.43 14.10 10.38
N THR A 106 10.16 13.34 9.55
CA THR A 106 9.65 12.73 8.31
C THR A 106 8.39 11.91 8.54
N TRP A 107 8.34 11.17 9.65
CA TRP A 107 7.22 10.31 10.02
C TRP A 107 5.93 11.05 10.44
N HIS A 108 5.97 12.38 10.58
CA HIS A 108 4.77 13.20 10.80
C HIS A 108 3.99 13.48 9.50
N HIS A 109 4.56 13.17 8.35
CA HIS A 109 3.94 13.42 7.06
C HIS A 109 3.32 12.13 6.45
N PRO A 110 2.17 12.25 5.77
CA PRO A 110 1.59 11.13 5.05
C PRO A 110 2.43 10.75 3.82
N ASP A 111 2.35 9.50 3.40
CA ASP A 111 3.12 8.95 2.29
C ASP A 111 2.99 9.78 0.99
N SER A 112 1.78 10.24 0.67
CA SER A 112 1.53 11.04 -0.52
C SER A 112 2.24 12.41 -0.49
N VAL A 113 2.36 13.02 0.69
CA VAL A 113 3.11 14.27 0.87
C VAL A 113 4.60 14.01 0.76
N LEU A 114 5.13 12.95 1.39
CA LEU A 114 6.53 12.55 1.26
C LEU A 114 6.92 12.26 -0.18
N PHE A 115 6.05 11.54 -0.90
CA PHE A 115 6.23 11.30 -2.33
C PHE A 115 6.26 12.61 -3.13
N GLY A 116 5.31 13.50 -2.87
CA GLY A 116 5.21 14.80 -3.55
C GLY A 116 6.43 15.68 -3.31
N ILE A 117 6.93 15.75 -2.07
CA ILE A 117 8.16 16.46 -1.69
C ILE A 117 9.36 15.89 -2.47
N THR A 118 9.50 14.57 -2.49
CA THR A 118 10.62 13.92 -3.19
C THR A 118 10.53 14.17 -4.69
N LYS A 119 9.36 14.01 -5.29
CA LYS A 119 9.18 14.16 -6.75
C LYS A 119 9.29 15.60 -7.22
N GLN A 120 8.67 16.55 -6.50
CA GLN A 120 8.49 17.93 -6.95
C GLN A 120 9.36 18.95 -6.20
N GLY A 121 10.06 18.53 -5.15
CA GLY A 121 10.79 19.41 -4.24
C GLY A 121 9.88 20.02 -3.17
N LEU A 122 10.51 20.79 -2.26
CA LEU A 122 9.83 21.50 -1.18
C LEU A 122 9.19 22.81 -1.70
N ILE A 123 8.05 22.68 -2.37
CA ILE A 123 7.31 23.82 -2.94
C ILE A 123 6.69 24.64 -1.80
N PRO A 124 7.10 25.93 -1.62
CA PRO A 124 6.50 26.81 -0.62
C PRO A 124 4.98 26.97 -0.81
N GLY A 125 4.25 26.91 0.29
CA GLY A 125 2.79 26.97 0.29
C GLY A 125 2.07 25.68 -0.09
N LYS A 126 2.81 24.67 -0.59
CA LYS A 126 2.24 23.34 -0.91
C LYS A 126 2.79 22.26 0.04
N TYR A 127 4.10 22.10 0.10
CA TYR A 127 4.80 21.08 0.89
C TYR A 127 5.65 21.69 2.00
N ALA A 128 5.85 22.99 1.98
CA ALA A 128 6.62 23.72 2.97
C ALA A 128 5.93 25.05 3.31
N PRO A 129 6.22 25.64 4.48
CA PRO A 129 5.70 26.96 4.82
C PRO A 129 6.03 28.03 3.75
N PRO A 130 5.24 29.10 3.62
CA PRO A 130 5.60 30.23 2.76
C PRO A 130 7.01 30.73 3.08
N LYS A 131 7.80 31.05 2.05
CA LYS A 131 9.20 31.53 2.18
C LYS A 131 10.17 30.48 2.78
N TYR A 132 9.81 29.19 2.75
CA TYR A 132 10.74 28.14 3.11
C TYR A 132 11.75 27.92 1.97
N GLU A 133 13.04 27.95 2.29
CA GLU A 133 14.11 27.74 1.33
C GLU A 133 14.93 26.50 1.74
N SER A 134 15.23 25.66 0.77
CA SER A 134 15.97 24.41 0.95
C SER A 134 16.82 24.14 -0.30
N ASP A 135 17.88 23.37 -0.12
CA ASP A 135 18.71 22.86 -1.22
C ASP A 135 18.21 21.48 -1.72
N MET A 136 17.14 20.95 -1.16
CA MET A 136 16.57 19.67 -1.61
C MET A 136 16.07 19.80 -3.05
N PRO A 137 16.63 19.04 -4.01
CA PRO A 137 16.19 19.08 -5.40
C PRO A 137 14.86 18.37 -5.59
N ALA A 138 14.18 18.66 -6.69
CA ALA A 138 13.10 17.82 -7.21
C ALA A 138 13.70 16.63 -7.98
N PHE A 139 13.16 15.44 -7.76
CA PHE A 139 13.64 14.22 -8.42
C PHE A 139 12.76 13.79 -9.62
N ALA A 140 11.78 14.60 -10.02
CA ALA A 140 11.04 14.36 -11.26
C ALA A 140 12.01 14.30 -12.47
N GLY A 141 11.91 13.22 -13.27
CA GLY A 141 12.83 12.97 -14.38
C GLY A 141 14.20 12.39 -14.01
N VAL A 142 14.52 12.29 -12.71
CA VAL A 142 15.74 11.65 -12.20
C VAL A 142 15.42 10.26 -11.65
N LEU A 143 14.31 10.15 -10.90
CA LEU A 143 13.81 8.91 -10.32
C LEU A 143 12.42 8.58 -10.91
N SER A 144 12.18 7.29 -11.14
CA SER A 144 10.85 6.78 -11.41
C SER A 144 9.97 6.83 -10.15
N ASP A 145 8.66 6.75 -10.31
CA ASP A 145 7.72 6.69 -9.19
C ASP A 145 7.97 5.45 -8.30
N GLU A 146 8.36 4.33 -8.92
CA GLU A 146 8.74 3.11 -8.21
C GLU A 146 9.97 3.31 -7.34
N GLU A 147 11.00 3.98 -7.84
CA GLU A 147 12.21 4.30 -7.06
C GLU A 147 11.92 5.27 -5.92
N ILE A 148 11.03 6.25 -6.13
CA ILE A 148 10.60 7.16 -5.05
C ILE A 148 9.86 6.39 -3.97
N TRP A 149 8.91 5.52 -4.32
CA TRP A 149 8.24 4.68 -3.32
C TRP A 149 9.19 3.72 -2.61
N ALA A 150 10.17 3.19 -3.31
CA ALA A 150 11.17 2.30 -2.76
C ALA A 150 12.09 3.02 -1.75
N VAL A 151 12.58 4.23 -2.06
CA VAL A 151 13.41 4.98 -1.12
C VAL A 151 12.63 5.39 0.12
N LEU A 152 11.34 5.73 -0.01
CA LEU A 152 10.48 5.98 1.14
C LEU A 152 10.26 4.72 2.00
N ALA A 153 10.08 3.55 1.37
CA ALA A 153 10.00 2.27 2.09
C ALA A 153 11.29 1.96 2.86
N PHE A 154 12.47 2.21 2.27
CA PHE A 154 13.76 2.07 2.93
C PHE A 154 13.87 2.99 4.16
N ILE A 155 13.51 4.26 4.02
CA ILE A 155 13.50 5.23 5.15
C ILE A 155 12.57 4.73 6.26
N LYS A 156 11.34 4.35 5.93
CA LYS A 156 10.33 3.86 6.89
C LYS A 156 10.77 2.56 7.57
N ASN A 157 11.50 1.69 6.89
CA ASN A 157 12.04 0.44 7.46
C ASN A 157 13.01 0.70 8.61
N SER A 158 13.72 1.84 8.62
CA SER A 158 14.62 2.23 9.71
C SER A 158 13.90 2.64 11.01
N TRP A 159 12.60 2.94 10.93
CA TRP A 159 11.85 3.44 12.09
C TRP A 159 11.43 2.31 13.04
N PRO A 160 11.43 2.57 14.35
CA PRO A 160 10.80 1.68 15.32
C PRO A 160 9.34 1.41 14.97
N GLU A 161 8.83 0.23 15.29
CA GLU A 161 7.46 -0.21 14.97
C GLU A 161 6.40 0.80 15.44
N LYS A 162 6.58 1.40 16.63
CA LYS A 162 5.67 2.43 17.16
C LYS A 162 5.55 3.63 16.21
N ILE A 163 6.68 4.10 15.65
CA ILE A 163 6.72 5.23 14.72
C ILE A 163 6.11 4.84 13.38
N ARG A 164 6.40 3.64 12.87
CA ARG A 164 5.79 3.12 11.64
C ARG A 164 4.26 3.06 11.74
N LYS A 165 3.73 2.60 12.88
CA LYS A 165 2.29 2.58 13.15
C LYS A 165 1.68 3.98 13.18
N ALA A 166 2.30 4.91 13.90
CA ALA A 166 1.83 6.30 13.97
C ALA A 166 1.81 6.97 12.59
N GLN A 167 2.87 6.81 11.79
CA GLN A 167 2.94 7.36 10.43
C GLN A 167 1.89 6.73 9.49
N ALA A 168 1.62 5.42 9.63
CA ALA A 168 0.58 4.76 8.87
C ALA A 168 -0.82 5.31 9.20
N GLU A 169 -1.08 5.71 10.44
CA GLU A 169 -2.31 6.41 10.84
C GLU A 169 -2.41 7.78 10.19
N VAL A 170 -1.33 8.57 10.22
CA VAL A 170 -1.25 9.88 9.54
C VAL A 170 -1.58 9.73 8.05
N SER A 171 -1.03 8.72 7.38
CA SER A 171 -1.29 8.44 5.96
C SER A 171 -2.75 8.09 5.70
N ARG A 172 -3.36 7.22 6.53
CA ARG A 172 -4.77 6.84 6.40
C ARG A 172 -5.72 8.01 6.65
N ASP A 173 -5.44 8.83 7.65
CA ASP A 173 -6.29 9.98 7.99
C ASP A 173 -6.24 11.05 6.90
N TYR A 174 -5.09 11.23 6.27
CA TYR A 174 -4.93 12.15 5.15
C TYR A 174 -5.71 11.71 3.91
N GLN A 175 -5.79 10.42 3.63
CA GLN A 175 -6.55 9.87 2.50
C GLN A 175 -8.07 9.97 2.67
N ARG A 176 -8.56 10.09 3.91
CA ARG A 176 -9.99 10.19 4.23
C ARG A 176 -10.55 11.61 4.16
N ARG A 177 -9.72 12.61 3.99
CA ARG A 177 -10.10 14.05 3.89
C ARG A 177 -10.39 14.46 2.46
#